data_13271a0a013dad9fcd457e9c000fe33b
#
_entry.id   13271a0a013dad9fcd457e9c000fe33b
#
_cell.length_a   1.000
_cell.length_b   1.000
_cell.length_c   1.000
_cell.angle_alpha   90.00
_cell.angle_beta   90.00
_cell.angle_gamma   90.00
#
_symmetry.space_group_name_H-M   'P 1'
#
loop_
_entity.id
_entity.type
_entity.pdbx_description
1 polymer ?
#
loop_
_entity_poly.entity_id
_entity_poly.type
_entity_poly.pdbx_seq_one_letter_code
_entity_poly.pdbx_strand_id
1 'polypeptide(L)'
;MRTALAILTCIISASPAFASDVVNIYSFRQPFLIQPILTDFTKQTGIKTNVVFAKKGLIERVKHEGKHSKADLVLTSNFSALIQLEDLNLTQSIKSDRIKSNIPASYRDSDGQWVALTKRVRNVYSSKERLGALPELTYEDLANPQYKGQICTRSGKHPYNLGLVASMIAHHGEAKTKTWLEGVKANLARKPQGNDRAQVKAVKEGLCNLALGNSYYLGKMLQDDEQKAWAESVYINFPNQQNRGSHINVSGAVITKYAKNPDNALKLIEFMSETKAQNMYASVNMEYPVKQGVELSSLVASWGSFKEDGLALDEISKYRPLALKLIDEVKFDI
;
A
#
# COMPACT_ATOMS: atom_id res chain seq x y z
N MET A 1 7.11 50.72 -66.32
CA MET A 1 7.74 50.24 -65.08
C MET A 1 6.72 49.40 -64.34
N ARG A 2 6.88 48.10 -64.34
CA ARG A 2 6.02 47.13 -63.59
C ARG A 2 6.82 46.63 -62.38
N THR A 3 6.35 47.01 -61.20
CA THR A 3 6.93 46.59 -59.91
C THR A 3 6.33 45.22 -59.52
N ALA A 4 7.16 44.19 -59.45
CA ALA A 4 6.79 42.86 -58.98
C ALA A 4 6.90 42.85 -57.47
N LEU A 5 5.79 42.55 -56.77
CA LEU A 5 5.72 42.35 -55.30
C LEU A 5 6.02 40.87 -55.01
N ALA A 6 7.17 40.57 -54.44
CA ALA A 6 7.49 39.22 -53.97
C ALA A 6 6.88 38.97 -52.58
N ILE A 7 5.92 38.07 -52.52
CA ILE A 7 5.34 37.58 -51.26
C ILE A 7 6.24 36.50 -50.71
N LEU A 8 6.92 36.80 -49.56
CA LEU A 8 7.76 35.86 -48.82
C LEU A 8 6.88 35.02 -47.90
N THR A 9 6.59 33.80 -48.30
CA THR A 9 5.80 32.84 -47.49
C THR A 9 6.72 32.22 -46.43
N CYS A 10 6.62 32.65 -45.15
CA CYS A 10 7.28 31.99 -44.03
C CYS A 10 6.57 30.65 -43.73
N ILE A 11 7.24 29.55 -44.10
CA ILE A 11 6.84 28.21 -43.69
C ILE A 11 7.28 28.04 -42.24
N ILE A 12 6.35 28.13 -41.28
CA ILE A 12 6.59 27.78 -39.88
C ILE A 12 6.64 26.27 -39.82
N SER A 13 7.84 25.71 -39.80
CA SER A 13 8.06 24.30 -39.51
C SER A 13 7.72 24.04 -38.03
N ALA A 14 6.53 23.52 -37.75
CA ALA A 14 6.19 22.97 -36.44
C ALA A 14 7.08 21.74 -36.22
N SER A 15 8.14 21.88 -35.46
CA SER A 15 8.91 20.73 -34.97
C SER A 15 7.98 19.85 -34.14
N PRO A 16 7.89 18.55 -34.42
CA PRO A 16 7.15 17.64 -33.53
C PRO A 16 7.80 17.71 -32.15
N ALA A 17 7.03 18.08 -31.15
CA ALA A 17 7.46 17.94 -29.76
C ALA A 17 7.66 16.43 -29.54
N PHE A 18 8.89 15.97 -29.56
CA PHE A 18 9.22 14.62 -29.14
C PHE A 18 8.80 14.51 -27.66
N ALA A 19 7.72 13.76 -27.39
CA ALA A 19 7.43 13.35 -26.03
C ALA A 19 8.71 12.68 -25.48
N SER A 20 9.20 13.14 -24.35
CA SER A 20 10.43 12.56 -23.80
C SER A 20 10.12 11.11 -23.43
N ASP A 21 10.91 10.15 -23.92
CA ASP A 21 10.76 8.71 -23.62
C ASP A 21 11.15 8.42 -22.17
N VAL A 22 10.45 9.08 -21.22
CA VAL A 22 10.74 8.99 -19.79
C VAL A 22 9.46 9.07 -18.96
N VAL A 23 9.49 8.42 -17.79
CA VAL A 23 8.52 8.62 -16.70
C VAL A 23 9.28 9.01 -15.43
N ASN A 24 8.93 10.15 -14.84
CA ASN A 24 9.47 10.61 -13.56
C ASN A 24 8.55 10.18 -12.43
N ILE A 25 9.08 9.37 -11.53
CA ILE A 25 8.32 8.68 -10.48
C ILE A 25 8.75 9.19 -9.11
N TYR A 26 7.79 9.70 -8.32
CA TYR A 26 7.97 9.88 -6.89
C TYR A 26 7.44 8.65 -6.17
N SER A 27 8.30 7.97 -5.41
CA SER A 27 7.99 6.65 -4.86
C SER A 27 8.14 6.60 -3.34
N PHE A 28 7.06 6.21 -2.66
CA PHE A 28 7.12 5.76 -1.26
C PHE A 28 7.54 4.29 -1.15
N ARG A 29 7.57 3.58 -2.27
CA ARG A 29 8.05 2.20 -2.33
C ARG A 29 9.56 2.17 -2.47
N GLN A 30 10.18 1.27 -1.71
CA GLN A 30 11.63 1.12 -1.76
C GLN A 30 12.12 0.69 -3.14
N PRO A 31 13.27 1.17 -3.62
CA PRO A 31 13.76 0.89 -4.96
C PRO A 31 13.81 -0.60 -5.30
N PHE A 32 14.29 -1.45 -4.39
CA PHE A 32 14.41 -2.89 -4.65
C PHE A 32 13.05 -3.60 -4.88
N LEU A 33 11.93 -3.01 -4.44
CA LEU A 33 10.59 -3.57 -4.65
C LEU A 33 10.01 -3.23 -6.03
N ILE A 34 10.47 -2.16 -6.65
CA ILE A 34 9.92 -1.67 -7.93
C ILE A 34 10.91 -1.77 -9.08
N GLN A 35 12.21 -1.74 -8.79
CA GLN A 35 13.25 -1.72 -9.82
C GLN A 35 13.15 -2.88 -10.83
N PRO A 36 12.89 -4.14 -10.43
CA PRO A 36 12.72 -5.24 -11.38
C PRO A 36 11.58 -4.98 -12.38
N ILE A 37 10.45 -4.43 -11.92
CA ILE A 37 9.29 -4.11 -12.75
C ILE A 37 9.61 -2.96 -13.70
N LEU A 38 10.27 -1.90 -13.20
CA LEU A 38 10.67 -0.73 -14.00
C LEU A 38 11.72 -1.09 -15.07
N THR A 39 12.65 -1.98 -14.72
CA THR A 39 13.64 -2.50 -15.67
C THR A 39 12.97 -3.27 -16.80
N ASP A 40 12.01 -4.14 -16.48
CA ASP A 40 11.26 -4.91 -17.46
C ASP A 40 10.39 -3.98 -18.34
N PHE A 41 9.74 -2.99 -17.76
CA PHE A 41 9.00 -1.96 -18.48
C PHE A 41 9.88 -1.22 -19.49
N THR A 42 11.04 -0.73 -19.05
CA THR A 42 11.99 -0.04 -19.96
C THR A 42 12.49 -0.96 -21.07
N LYS A 43 12.77 -2.22 -20.74
CA LYS A 43 13.20 -3.21 -21.76
C LYS A 43 12.14 -3.46 -22.83
N GLN A 44 10.85 -3.48 -22.45
CA GLN A 44 9.76 -3.77 -23.40
C GLN A 44 9.31 -2.55 -24.19
N THR A 45 9.39 -1.36 -23.60
CA THR A 45 8.79 -0.14 -24.20
C THR A 45 9.82 0.86 -24.72
N GLY A 46 11.10 0.76 -24.31
CA GLY A 46 12.12 1.78 -24.56
C GLY A 46 11.98 3.01 -23.65
N ILE A 47 10.88 3.15 -22.89
CA ILE A 47 10.61 4.28 -22.01
C ILE A 47 11.46 4.17 -20.76
N LYS A 48 12.30 5.18 -20.50
CA LYS A 48 13.15 5.26 -19.29
C LYS A 48 12.34 5.65 -18.06
N THR A 49 12.81 5.26 -16.89
CA THR A 49 12.19 5.62 -15.62
C THR A 49 13.17 6.31 -14.69
N ASN A 50 12.80 7.46 -14.15
CA ASN A 50 13.57 8.19 -13.14
C ASN A 50 12.82 8.11 -11.82
N VAL A 51 13.44 7.59 -10.76
CA VAL A 51 12.80 7.38 -9.47
C VAL A 51 13.41 8.29 -8.40
N VAL A 52 12.55 9.04 -7.72
CA VAL A 52 12.87 9.74 -6.48
C VAL A 52 12.16 9.00 -5.35
N PHE A 53 12.95 8.35 -4.50
CA PHE A 53 12.45 7.62 -3.34
C PHE A 53 12.52 8.48 -2.07
N ALA A 54 11.43 8.50 -1.29
CA ALA A 54 11.45 8.99 0.09
C ALA A 54 10.40 8.26 0.94
N LYS A 55 10.72 8.03 2.21
CA LYS A 55 9.79 7.38 3.15
C LYS A 55 8.62 8.29 3.56
N LYS A 56 8.76 9.61 3.42
CA LYS A 56 7.77 10.64 3.77
C LYS A 56 8.05 11.93 2.98
N GLY A 57 7.08 12.85 2.96
CA GLY A 57 7.25 14.20 2.42
C GLY A 57 7.05 14.32 0.91
N LEU A 58 6.74 13.23 0.16
CA LEU A 58 6.55 13.33 -1.29
C LEU A 58 5.22 14.00 -1.68
N ILE A 59 4.17 13.85 -0.90
CA ILE A 59 2.88 14.51 -1.15
C ILE A 59 3.03 16.02 -0.97
N GLU A 60 3.63 16.43 0.15
CA GLU A 60 3.95 17.84 0.45
C GLU A 60 4.84 18.44 -0.63
N ARG A 61 5.80 17.64 -1.15
CA ARG A 61 6.67 18.04 -2.23
C ARG A 61 5.90 18.27 -3.52
N VAL A 62 5.05 17.33 -3.97
CA VAL A 62 4.20 17.49 -5.16
C VAL A 62 3.30 18.72 -5.01
N LYS A 63 2.69 18.91 -3.82
CA LYS A 63 1.86 20.09 -3.52
C LYS A 63 2.64 21.39 -3.64
N HIS A 64 3.83 21.46 -3.05
CA HIS A 64 4.68 22.65 -3.06
C HIS A 64 5.23 22.98 -4.46
N GLU A 65 5.67 21.96 -5.19
CA GLU A 65 6.16 22.11 -6.56
C GLU A 65 5.05 22.55 -7.53
N GLY A 66 3.79 22.16 -7.29
CA GLY A 66 2.61 22.52 -8.08
C GLY A 66 2.83 22.24 -9.57
N LYS A 67 2.59 23.24 -10.45
CA LYS A 67 2.79 23.13 -11.91
C LYS A 67 4.25 22.92 -12.34
N HIS A 68 5.20 23.12 -11.43
CA HIS A 68 6.63 22.91 -11.67
C HIS A 68 7.11 21.53 -11.22
N SER A 69 6.21 20.70 -10.68
CA SER A 69 6.56 19.33 -10.30
C SER A 69 7.11 18.56 -11.49
N LYS A 70 8.17 17.79 -11.23
CA LYS A 70 8.76 16.86 -12.20
C LYS A 70 8.08 15.50 -12.16
N ALA A 71 7.29 15.19 -11.13
CA ALA A 71 6.64 13.89 -10.99
C ALA A 71 5.54 13.72 -12.03
N ASP A 72 5.65 12.69 -12.86
CA ASP A 72 4.56 12.23 -13.71
C ASP A 72 3.66 11.27 -12.97
N LEU A 73 4.27 10.45 -12.10
CA LEU A 73 3.63 9.37 -11.34
C LEU A 73 4.03 9.43 -9.87
N VAL A 74 3.08 9.16 -8.97
CA VAL A 74 3.39 8.85 -7.57
C VAL A 74 3.03 7.38 -7.29
N LEU A 75 4.00 6.59 -6.82
CA LEU A 75 3.81 5.24 -6.33
C LEU A 75 3.69 5.26 -4.81
N THR A 76 2.55 4.81 -4.29
CA THR A 76 2.28 4.81 -2.85
C THR A 76 2.50 3.43 -2.22
N SER A 77 2.72 3.41 -0.91
CA SER A 77 2.85 2.19 -0.12
C SER A 77 1.63 1.92 0.78
N ASN A 78 0.59 2.74 0.68
CA ASN A 78 -0.66 2.57 1.43
C ASN A 78 -1.79 3.37 0.77
N PHE A 79 -3.05 2.93 0.99
CA PHE A 79 -4.23 3.55 0.39
C PHE A 79 -4.44 5.00 0.84
N SER A 80 -4.02 5.32 2.06
CA SER A 80 -4.21 6.65 2.62
C SER A 80 -3.47 7.74 1.85
N ALA A 81 -2.30 7.39 1.31
CA ALA A 81 -1.54 8.32 0.47
C ALA A 81 -2.21 8.53 -0.90
N LEU A 82 -2.92 7.51 -1.43
CA LEU A 82 -3.73 7.64 -2.65
C LEU A 82 -4.85 8.66 -2.43
N ILE A 83 -5.67 8.44 -1.39
CA ILE A 83 -6.79 9.31 -1.04
C ILE A 83 -6.30 10.73 -0.72
N GLN A 84 -5.19 10.88 0.03
CA GLN A 84 -4.65 12.20 0.35
C GLN A 84 -4.21 12.98 -0.90
N LEU A 85 -3.63 12.30 -1.91
CA LEU A 85 -3.27 12.94 -3.19
C LEU A 85 -4.50 13.41 -3.94
N GLU A 86 -5.58 12.62 -3.93
CA GLU A 86 -6.87 12.96 -4.51
C GLU A 86 -7.54 14.12 -3.77
N ASP A 87 -7.71 14.05 -2.45
CA ASP A 87 -8.29 15.10 -1.59
C ASP A 87 -7.61 16.46 -1.77
N LEU A 88 -6.30 16.45 -2.00
CA LEU A 88 -5.51 17.66 -2.27
C LEU A 88 -5.58 18.11 -3.73
N ASN A 89 -6.37 17.43 -4.59
CA ASN A 89 -6.51 17.73 -6.02
C ASN A 89 -5.14 17.75 -6.75
N LEU A 90 -4.29 16.77 -6.42
CA LEU A 90 -2.93 16.60 -6.99
C LEU A 90 -2.87 15.50 -8.06
N THR A 91 -4.01 14.94 -8.45
CA THR A 91 -4.15 13.83 -9.38
C THR A 91 -4.87 14.26 -10.65
N GLN A 92 -4.77 13.45 -11.69
CA GLN A 92 -5.61 13.50 -12.89
C GLN A 92 -6.19 12.12 -13.20
N SER A 93 -7.34 12.08 -13.87
CA SER A 93 -8.07 10.84 -14.13
C SER A 93 -7.29 9.88 -15.03
N ILE A 94 -7.18 8.63 -14.59
CA ILE A 94 -6.58 7.49 -15.32
C ILE A 94 -7.68 6.82 -16.14
N LYS A 95 -7.69 7.05 -17.44
CA LYS A 95 -8.68 6.48 -18.37
C LYS A 95 -8.02 5.40 -19.22
N SER A 96 -8.29 4.13 -18.91
CA SER A 96 -7.76 2.98 -19.65
C SER A 96 -8.70 1.79 -19.51
N ASP A 97 -9.13 1.25 -20.63
CA ASP A 97 -9.95 0.03 -20.67
C ASP A 97 -9.10 -1.20 -20.28
N ARG A 98 -7.78 -1.15 -20.54
CA ARG A 98 -6.84 -2.18 -20.09
C ARG A 98 -6.79 -2.25 -18.58
N ILE A 99 -6.67 -1.11 -17.90
CA ILE A 99 -6.68 -1.06 -16.42
C ILE A 99 -8.04 -1.52 -15.88
N LYS A 100 -9.16 -1.11 -16.51
CA LYS A 100 -10.49 -1.56 -16.10
C LYS A 100 -10.67 -3.07 -16.24
N SER A 101 -10.10 -3.67 -17.27
CA SER A 101 -10.11 -5.12 -17.48
C SER A 101 -9.21 -5.87 -16.50
N ASN A 102 -8.05 -5.31 -16.15
CA ASN A 102 -7.04 -5.96 -15.32
C ASN A 102 -7.30 -5.81 -13.81
N ILE A 103 -7.83 -4.66 -13.40
CA ILE A 103 -7.97 -4.30 -11.98
C ILE A 103 -9.46 -4.16 -11.64
N PRO A 104 -10.00 -4.96 -10.70
CA PRO A 104 -11.38 -4.86 -10.26
C PRO A 104 -11.75 -3.46 -9.75
N ALA A 105 -13.04 -3.09 -9.87
CA ALA A 105 -13.52 -1.76 -9.48
C ALA A 105 -13.24 -1.43 -8.00
N SER A 106 -13.28 -2.43 -7.10
CA SER A 106 -12.95 -2.28 -5.68
C SER A 106 -11.52 -1.83 -5.38
N TYR A 107 -10.63 -1.91 -6.39
CA TYR A 107 -9.23 -1.50 -6.30
C TYR A 107 -8.89 -0.29 -7.18
N ARG A 108 -9.92 0.45 -7.59
CA ARG A 108 -9.77 1.67 -8.38
C ARG A 108 -10.71 2.74 -7.83
N ASP A 109 -10.28 3.97 -7.92
CA ASP A 109 -11.19 5.09 -7.70
C ASP A 109 -12.28 5.16 -8.78
N SER A 110 -13.50 5.55 -8.40
CA SER A 110 -14.66 5.65 -9.30
C SER A 110 -14.45 6.65 -10.44
N ASP A 111 -13.78 7.77 -10.13
CA ASP A 111 -13.47 8.84 -11.08
C ASP A 111 -12.08 8.66 -11.72
N GLY A 112 -11.40 7.57 -11.36
CA GLY A 112 -10.11 7.19 -11.91
C GLY A 112 -8.93 7.96 -11.33
N GLN A 113 -9.05 8.60 -10.16
CA GLN A 113 -7.97 9.39 -9.58
C GLN A 113 -6.80 8.54 -9.08
N TRP A 114 -7.04 7.27 -8.75
CA TRP A 114 -6.00 6.31 -8.35
C TRP A 114 -6.31 4.88 -8.76
N VAL A 115 -5.27 4.05 -8.80
CA VAL A 115 -5.35 2.61 -9.06
C VAL A 115 -4.48 1.88 -8.05
N ALA A 116 -5.04 0.86 -7.39
CA ALA A 116 -4.25 -0.07 -6.59
C ALA A 116 -3.50 -1.06 -7.50
N LEU A 117 -2.29 -1.44 -7.10
CA LEU A 117 -1.43 -2.35 -7.83
C LEU A 117 -1.10 -3.62 -7.06
N THR A 118 -1.12 -3.58 -5.73
CA THR A 118 -0.92 -4.74 -4.86
C THR A 118 -1.73 -4.58 -3.59
N LYS A 119 -1.99 -5.69 -2.91
CA LYS A 119 -2.64 -5.73 -1.60
C LYS A 119 -1.87 -6.58 -0.59
N ARG A 120 -2.10 -6.33 0.69
CA ARG A 120 -1.59 -7.09 1.82
C ARG A 120 -2.58 -7.05 2.96
N VAL A 121 -2.55 -8.09 3.76
CA VAL A 121 -3.41 -8.22 4.95
C VAL A 121 -2.71 -7.64 6.17
N ARG A 122 -3.46 -6.97 7.03
CA ARG A 122 -3.05 -6.67 8.40
C ARG A 122 -3.35 -7.88 9.26
N ASN A 123 -2.47 -8.86 9.25
CA ASN A 123 -2.62 -10.13 9.95
C ASN A 123 -2.14 -10.07 11.42
N VAL A 124 -2.41 -11.13 12.13
CA VAL A 124 -1.86 -11.39 13.47
C VAL A 124 -0.93 -12.60 13.39
N TYR A 125 0.31 -12.41 13.82
CA TYR A 125 1.24 -13.51 14.04
C TYR A 125 1.05 -14.07 15.43
N SER A 126 1.02 -15.40 15.58
CA SER A 126 0.97 -16.09 16.86
C SER A 126 2.18 -16.99 17.05
N SER A 127 2.69 -17.09 18.29
CA SER A 127 3.79 -18.01 18.61
C SER A 127 3.38 -19.46 18.36
N LYS A 128 4.15 -20.17 17.53
CA LYS A 128 3.92 -21.60 17.28
C LYS A 128 3.99 -22.44 18.54
N GLU A 129 4.94 -22.12 19.39
CA GLU A 129 5.23 -22.91 20.60
C GLU A 129 4.24 -22.63 21.73
N ARG A 130 3.82 -21.36 21.91
CA ARG A 130 3.08 -20.94 23.10
C ARG A 130 1.58 -20.78 22.87
N LEU A 131 1.11 -20.50 21.64
CA LEU A 131 -0.30 -20.32 21.32
C LEU A 131 -0.82 -21.21 20.19
N GLY A 132 0.05 -21.63 19.27
CA GLY A 132 -0.40 -22.34 18.06
C GLY A 132 -1.06 -21.41 17.06
N ALA A 133 -1.74 -22.02 16.05
CA ALA A 133 -2.54 -21.32 15.06
C ALA A 133 -3.90 -20.89 15.65
N LEU A 134 -4.40 -19.74 15.24
CA LEU A 134 -5.65 -19.13 15.73
C LEU A 134 -6.59 -18.81 14.54
N PRO A 135 -7.17 -19.82 13.87
CA PRO A 135 -7.92 -19.62 12.63
C PRO A 135 -9.22 -18.82 12.82
N GLU A 136 -9.76 -18.79 14.03
CA GLU A 136 -11.01 -18.07 14.36
C GLU A 136 -10.78 -16.69 14.97
N LEU A 137 -9.52 -16.29 15.14
CA LEU A 137 -9.16 -15.00 15.75
C LEU A 137 -9.81 -13.83 15.01
N THR A 138 -10.36 -12.90 15.77
CA THR A 138 -10.83 -11.61 15.27
C THR A 138 -9.94 -10.46 15.75
N TYR A 139 -10.05 -9.27 15.12
CA TYR A 139 -9.39 -8.08 15.67
C TYR A 139 -9.98 -7.68 17.01
N GLU A 140 -11.27 -7.95 17.20
CA GLU A 140 -12.00 -7.70 18.44
C GLU A 140 -11.39 -8.49 19.61
N ASP A 141 -10.99 -9.72 19.37
CA ASP A 141 -10.37 -10.59 20.38
C ASP A 141 -9.07 -10.05 20.95
N LEU A 142 -8.37 -9.18 20.23
CA LEU A 142 -7.15 -8.56 20.73
C LEU A 142 -7.37 -7.72 21.99
N ALA A 143 -8.62 -7.29 22.25
CA ALA A 143 -8.99 -6.60 23.48
C ALA A 143 -9.40 -7.56 24.63
N ASN A 144 -9.47 -8.87 24.38
CA ASN A 144 -9.85 -9.83 25.39
C ASN A 144 -8.77 -9.92 26.48
N PRO A 145 -9.14 -9.81 27.79
CA PRO A 145 -8.19 -9.89 28.91
C PRO A 145 -7.32 -11.16 28.97
N GLN A 146 -7.73 -12.25 28.29
CA GLN A 146 -6.90 -13.46 28.18
C GLN A 146 -5.53 -13.20 27.53
N TYR A 147 -5.41 -12.15 26.73
CA TYR A 147 -4.16 -11.76 26.06
C TYR A 147 -3.37 -10.70 26.84
N LYS A 148 -3.69 -10.45 28.11
CA LYS A 148 -3.00 -9.46 28.93
C LYS A 148 -1.48 -9.69 28.94
N GLY A 149 -0.72 -8.65 28.55
CA GLY A 149 0.74 -8.70 28.48
C GLY A 149 1.29 -9.58 27.35
N GLN A 150 0.48 -9.91 26.33
CA GLN A 150 0.88 -10.85 25.28
C GLN A 150 0.98 -10.25 23.88
N ILE A 151 0.61 -8.99 23.67
CA ILE A 151 0.54 -8.38 22.34
C ILE A 151 1.73 -7.44 22.12
N CYS A 152 2.40 -7.60 20.97
CA CYS A 152 3.37 -6.65 20.45
C CYS A 152 2.85 -5.97 19.19
N THR A 153 3.05 -4.67 19.10
CA THR A 153 2.71 -3.90 17.89
C THR A 153 3.64 -2.71 17.73
N ARG A 154 3.70 -2.18 16.52
CA ARG A 154 4.30 -0.89 16.23
C ARG A 154 3.36 0.25 16.67
N SER A 155 3.83 1.50 16.59
CA SER A 155 3.03 2.69 16.92
C SER A 155 1.62 2.64 16.33
N GLY A 156 0.62 2.99 17.13
CA GLY A 156 -0.77 3.15 16.69
C GLY A 156 -0.92 4.21 15.60
N LYS A 157 -0.10 5.26 15.65
CA LYS A 157 -0.07 6.36 14.66
C LYS A 157 0.54 5.97 13.31
N HIS A 158 1.21 4.82 13.24
CA HIS A 158 1.74 4.36 11.96
C HIS A 158 0.60 4.08 10.97
N PRO A 159 0.72 4.47 9.68
CA PRO A 159 -0.36 4.33 8.68
C PRO A 159 -1.05 2.97 8.64
N TYR A 160 -0.34 1.87 8.95
CA TYR A 160 -0.92 0.53 8.93
C TYR A 160 -1.86 0.27 10.11
N ASN A 161 -1.48 0.65 11.33
CA ASN A 161 -2.36 0.54 12.49
C ASN A 161 -3.48 1.57 12.46
N LEU A 162 -3.16 2.80 12.00
CA LEU A 162 -4.14 3.85 11.82
C LEU A 162 -5.25 3.41 10.84
N GLY A 163 -4.89 2.71 9.75
CA GLY A 163 -5.85 2.13 8.81
C GLY A 163 -6.75 1.07 9.46
N LEU A 164 -6.17 0.18 10.27
CA LEU A 164 -6.94 -0.82 11.02
C LEU A 164 -7.91 -0.16 12.02
N VAL A 165 -7.45 0.84 12.78
CA VAL A 165 -8.33 1.57 13.72
C VAL A 165 -9.45 2.29 12.98
N ALA A 166 -9.16 2.90 11.83
CA ALA A 166 -10.18 3.51 10.98
C ALA A 166 -11.22 2.48 10.48
N SER A 167 -10.78 1.28 10.09
CA SER A 167 -11.68 0.17 9.73
C SER A 167 -12.55 -0.26 10.93
N MET A 168 -11.97 -0.33 12.13
CA MET A 168 -12.75 -0.64 13.36
C MET A 168 -13.81 0.43 13.64
N ILE A 169 -13.51 1.71 13.43
CA ILE A 169 -14.51 2.80 13.58
C ILE A 169 -15.62 2.65 12.55
N ALA A 170 -15.28 2.36 11.30
CA ALA A 170 -16.26 2.18 10.24
C ALA A 170 -17.26 1.03 10.54
N HIS A 171 -16.79 -0.06 11.17
CA HIS A 171 -17.63 -1.19 11.54
C HIS A 171 -18.37 -1.02 12.86
N HIS A 172 -17.77 -0.39 13.85
CA HIS A 172 -18.27 -0.42 15.24
C HIS A 172 -18.63 0.95 15.81
N GLY A 173 -18.25 2.03 15.13
CA GLY A 173 -18.39 3.39 15.62
C GLY A 173 -17.31 3.78 16.64
N GLU A 174 -17.28 5.08 16.98
CA GLU A 174 -16.26 5.72 17.81
C GLU A 174 -16.16 5.07 19.20
N ALA A 175 -17.27 4.99 19.93
CA ALA A 175 -17.27 4.55 21.33
C ALA A 175 -16.76 3.11 21.51
N LYS A 176 -17.26 2.17 20.70
CA LYS A 176 -16.84 0.77 20.77
C LYS A 176 -15.38 0.60 20.37
N THR A 177 -14.91 1.36 19.35
CA THR A 177 -13.52 1.33 18.94
C THR A 177 -12.59 1.90 20.01
N LYS A 178 -13.02 2.94 20.74
CA LYS A 178 -12.24 3.46 21.87
C LYS A 178 -12.07 2.40 22.96
N THR A 179 -13.17 1.74 23.38
CA THR A 179 -13.11 0.64 24.34
C THR A 179 -12.20 -0.50 23.87
N TRP A 180 -12.30 -0.86 22.59
CA TRP A 180 -11.42 -1.86 21.98
C TRP A 180 -9.95 -1.45 22.05
N LEU A 181 -9.60 -0.20 21.70
CA LEU A 181 -8.24 0.32 21.78
C LEU A 181 -7.69 0.29 23.21
N GLU A 182 -8.52 0.64 24.19
CA GLU A 182 -8.18 0.56 25.62
C GLU A 182 -7.87 -0.88 26.04
N GLY A 183 -8.69 -1.84 25.60
CA GLY A 183 -8.47 -3.26 25.83
C GLY A 183 -7.20 -3.78 25.16
N VAL A 184 -6.96 -3.44 23.90
CA VAL A 184 -5.72 -3.80 23.20
C VAL A 184 -4.50 -3.19 23.90
N LYS A 185 -4.58 -1.93 24.34
CA LYS A 185 -3.51 -1.28 25.10
C LYS A 185 -3.21 -2.01 26.40
N ALA A 186 -4.25 -2.42 27.14
CA ALA A 186 -4.08 -3.17 28.39
C ALA A 186 -3.43 -4.54 28.18
N ASN A 187 -3.53 -5.09 26.96
CA ASN A 187 -2.98 -6.38 26.58
C ASN A 187 -1.56 -6.28 25.98
N LEU A 188 -1.02 -5.08 25.83
CA LEU A 188 0.33 -4.91 25.29
C LEU A 188 1.39 -5.46 26.26
N ALA A 189 2.33 -6.24 25.74
CA ALA A 189 3.50 -6.74 26.48
C ALA A 189 4.53 -5.62 26.73
N ARG A 190 4.55 -4.62 25.88
CA ARG A 190 5.46 -3.46 25.94
C ARG A 190 4.86 -2.28 25.21
N LYS A 191 5.41 -1.08 25.40
CA LYS A 191 5.07 0.09 24.58
C LYS A 191 5.25 -0.21 23.10
N PRO A 192 4.34 0.25 22.24
CA PRO A 192 4.47 0.14 20.79
C PRO A 192 5.79 0.72 20.28
N GLN A 193 6.54 -0.06 19.51
CA GLN A 193 7.86 0.35 19.00
C GLN A 193 8.29 -0.46 17.78
N GLY A 194 9.33 0.00 17.09
CA GLY A 194 9.94 -0.72 15.97
C GLY A 194 9.03 -0.83 14.74
N ASN A 195 9.33 -1.77 13.88
CA ASN A 195 8.56 -2.11 12.67
C ASN A 195 7.91 -3.50 12.81
N ASP A 196 7.14 -3.95 11.81
CA ASP A 196 6.42 -5.22 11.88
C ASP A 196 7.36 -6.43 12.07
N ARG A 197 8.57 -6.41 11.48
CA ARG A 197 9.57 -7.48 11.68
C ARG A 197 10.07 -7.54 13.11
N ALA A 198 10.27 -6.38 13.75
CA ALA A 198 10.65 -6.31 15.15
C ALA A 198 9.58 -6.87 16.10
N GLN A 199 8.30 -6.90 15.68
CA GLN A 199 7.25 -7.54 16.45
C GLN A 199 7.35 -9.07 16.36
N VAL A 200 7.61 -9.61 15.16
CA VAL A 200 7.83 -11.06 14.99
C VAL A 200 9.08 -11.52 15.73
N LYS A 201 10.17 -10.72 15.69
CA LYS A 201 11.35 -10.96 16.53
C LYS A 201 11.00 -11.04 18.02
N ALA A 202 10.17 -10.12 18.51
CA ALA A 202 9.73 -10.10 19.91
C ALA A 202 8.92 -11.36 20.28
N VAL A 203 8.12 -11.91 19.35
CA VAL A 203 7.45 -13.21 19.55
C VAL A 203 8.49 -14.33 19.65
N LYS A 204 9.48 -14.38 18.75
CA LYS A 204 10.57 -15.37 18.83
C LYS A 204 11.30 -15.32 20.16
N GLU A 205 11.57 -14.13 20.67
CA GLU A 205 12.29 -13.89 21.92
C GLU A 205 11.43 -14.11 23.19
N GLY A 206 10.13 -14.43 23.03
CA GLY A 206 9.24 -14.71 24.17
C GLY A 206 8.70 -13.46 24.87
N LEU A 207 8.93 -12.26 24.34
CA LEU A 207 8.42 -11.01 24.91
C LEU A 207 6.91 -10.86 24.76
N CYS A 208 6.35 -11.46 23.74
CA CYS A 208 4.91 -11.49 23.47
C CYS A 208 4.54 -12.78 22.73
N ASN A 209 3.26 -13.12 22.73
CA ASN A 209 2.76 -14.31 22.05
C ASN A 209 2.01 -13.98 20.76
N LEU A 210 1.53 -12.73 20.63
CA LEU A 210 0.83 -12.20 19.47
C LEU A 210 1.55 -10.95 18.94
N ALA A 211 1.55 -10.79 17.62
CA ALA A 211 2.09 -9.60 16.98
C ALA A 211 1.24 -9.16 15.80
N LEU A 212 0.91 -7.87 15.73
CA LEU A 212 0.28 -7.27 14.55
C LEU A 212 1.31 -6.97 13.47
N GLY A 213 1.08 -7.43 12.24
CA GLY A 213 1.98 -7.18 11.12
C GLY A 213 1.30 -7.31 9.76
N ASN A 214 1.97 -6.85 8.72
CA ASN A 214 1.53 -7.06 7.35
C ASN A 214 2.06 -8.39 6.81
N SER A 215 1.25 -9.10 6.03
CA SER A 215 1.51 -10.46 5.56
C SER A 215 2.84 -10.62 4.81
N TYR A 216 3.20 -9.68 3.93
CA TYR A 216 4.41 -9.77 3.11
C TYR A 216 5.72 -9.81 3.91
N TYR A 217 5.72 -9.29 5.14
CA TYR A 217 6.92 -9.34 5.98
C TYR A 217 7.32 -10.77 6.35
N LEU A 218 6.36 -11.70 6.47
CA LEU A 218 6.67 -13.11 6.73
C LEU A 218 7.56 -13.68 5.61
N GLY A 219 7.14 -13.48 4.34
CA GLY A 219 7.92 -13.95 3.20
C GLY A 219 9.29 -13.28 3.09
N LYS A 220 9.35 -11.98 3.39
CA LYS A 220 10.64 -11.26 3.38
C LYS A 220 11.59 -11.73 4.46
N MET A 221 11.09 -12.04 5.65
CA MET A 221 11.92 -12.59 6.73
C MET A 221 12.38 -14.02 6.43
N LEU A 222 11.53 -14.84 5.78
CA LEU A 222 11.91 -16.21 5.37
C LEU A 222 13.02 -16.24 4.30
N GLN A 223 13.20 -15.15 3.56
CA GLN A 223 14.26 -14.98 2.55
C GLN A 223 15.54 -14.33 3.10
N ASP A 224 15.56 -13.98 4.38
CA ASP A 224 16.65 -13.27 5.04
C ASP A 224 17.24 -14.18 6.12
N ASP A 225 18.50 -14.60 5.97
CA ASP A 225 19.14 -15.58 6.85
C ASP A 225 19.16 -15.15 8.34
N GLU A 226 19.26 -13.83 8.62
CA GLU A 226 19.24 -13.32 9.99
C GLU A 226 17.82 -13.33 10.60
N GLN A 227 16.78 -13.23 9.77
CA GLN A 227 15.39 -13.07 10.20
C GLN A 227 14.55 -14.33 10.04
N LYS A 228 15.06 -15.32 9.29
CA LYS A 228 14.35 -16.56 8.98
C LYS A 228 13.83 -17.27 10.23
N ALA A 229 14.67 -17.39 11.25
CA ALA A 229 14.29 -18.01 12.53
C ALA A 229 13.14 -17.28 13.26
N TRP A 230 12.98 -15.96 13.04
CA TRP A 230 11.83 -15.22 13.60
C TRP A 230 10.55 -15.63 12.88
N ALA A 231 10.57 -15.64 11.53
CA ALA A 231 9.43 -16.01 10.73
C ALA A 231 8.98 -17.46 10.95
N GLU A 232 9.94 -18.39 11.12
CA GLU A 232 9.68 -19.80 11.38
C GLU A 232 9.04 -20.07 12.74
N SER A 233 9.17 -19.14 13.70
CA SER A 233 8.61 -19.26 15.05
C SER A 233 7.14 -18.88 15.18
N VAL A 234 6.51 -18.38 14.12
CA VAL A 234 5.13 -17.88 14.14
C VAL A 234 4.22 -18.54 13.11
N TYR A 235 2.93 -18.61 13.45
CA TYR A 235 1.87 -18.77 12.47
C TYR A 235 1.39 -17.40 11.99
N ILE A 236 0.95 -17.32 10.73
CA ILE A 236 0.18 -16.20 10.21
C ILE A 236 -1.31 -16.51 10.36
N ASN A 237 -2.06 -15.63 11.00
CA ASN A 237 -3.50 -15.77 11.15
C ASN A 237 -4.17 -14.57 10.46
N PHE A 238 -5.19 -14.84 9.65
CA PHE A 238 -6.00 -13.83 9.00
C PHE A 238 -7.26 -13.58 9.86
N PRO A 239 -7.38 -12.42 10.54
CA PRO A 239 -8.50 -12.19 11.44
C PRO A 239 -9.84 -12.09 10.73
N ASN A 240 -10.93 -12.32 11.48
CA ASN A 240 -12.31 -12.10 11.04
C ASN A 240 -12.80 -12.97 9.87
N GLN A 241 -12.22 -14.15 9.66
CA GLN A 241 -12.58 -15.02 8.53
C GLN A 241 -14.01 -15.54 8.60
N GLN A 242 -14.56 -15.71 9.80
CA GLN A 242 -15.94 -16.19 10.02
C GLN A 242 -16.99 -15.06 9.89
N ASN A 243 -16.57 -13.80 9.74
CA ASN A 243 -17.49 -12.66 9.64
C ASN A 243 -17.09 -11.72 8.49
N ARG A 244 -16.65 -10.47 8.74
CA ARG A 244 -16.43 -9.44 7.71
C ARG A 244 -15.18 -9.63 6.84
N GLY A 245 -14.22 -10.45 7.26
CA GLY A 245 -12.94 -10.60 6.59
C GLY A 245 -11.84 -9.72 7.18
N SER A 246 -10.62 -9.94 6.73
CA SER A 246 -9.44 -9.24 7.23
C SER A 246 -9.26 -7.87 6.59
N HIS A 247 -8.89 -6.88 7.40
CA HIS A 247 -8.48 -5.56 6.90
C HIS A 247 -7.28 -5.67 5.96
N ILE A 248 -7.43 -5.10 4.77
CA ILE A 248 -6.38 -5.03 3.76
C ILE A 248 -5.84 -3.61 3.63
N ASN A 249 -4.64 -3.50 3.10
CA ASN A 249 -4.08 -2.26 2.61
C ASN A 249 -3.56 -2.48 1.19
N VAL A 250 -3.48 -1.41 0.41
CA VAL A 250 -2.99 -1.47 -0.97
C VAL A 250 -1.79 -0.56 -1.17
N SER A 251 -0.94 -0.92 -2.12
CA SER A 251 -0.04 0.01 -2.79
C SER A 251 -0.65 0.37 -4.13
N GLY A 252 -0.45 1.57 -4.59
CA GLY A 252 -1.05 2.00 -5.83
C GLY A 252 -0.32 3.15 -6.50
N ALA A 253 -0.93 3.68 -7.52
CA ALA A 253 -0.40 4.73 -8.37
C ALA A 253 -1.43 5.82 -8.62
N VAL A 254 -0.94 7.05 -8.76
CA VAL A 254 -1.67 8.19 -9.32
C VAL A 254 -0.81 8.85 -10.39
N ILE A 255 -1.46 9.36 -11.46
CA ILE A 255 -0.82 10.30 -12.37
C ILE A 255 -0.97 11.69 -11.75
N THR A 256 0.11 12.45 -11.64
CA THR A 256 0.06 13.77 -11.02
C THR A 256 -0.68 14.77 -11.91
N LYS A 257 -1.34 15.74 -11.29
CA LYS A 257 -2.15 16.75 -11.99
C LYS A 257 -1.40 17.50 -13.10
N TYR A 258 -0.12 17.73 -12.90
CA TYR A 258 0.72 18.49 -13.82
C TYR A 258 1.83 17.62 -14.46
N ALA A 259 1.59 16.31 -14.57
CA ALA A 259 2.50 15.40 -15.25
C ALA A 259 2.89 15.93 -16.63
N LYS A 260 4.19 15.87 -16.93
CA LYS A 260 4.72 16.29 -18.24
C LYS A 260 4.65 15.16 -19.27
N ASN A 261 4.66 13.92 -18.79
CA ASN A 261 4.60 12.71 -19.60
C ASN A 261 3.42 11.80 -19.16
N PRO A 262 2.15 12.30 -19.17
CA PRO A 262 1.01 11.55 -18.63
C PRO A 262 0.74 10.26 -19.40
N ASP A 263 0.94 10.25 -20.73
CA ASP A 263 0.75 9.05 -21.55
C ASP A 263 1.76 7.95 -21.24
N ASN A 264 3.01 8.31 -20.96
CA ASN A 264 4.03 7.35 -20.55
C ASN A 264 3.78 6.85 -19.13
N ALA A 265 3.29 7.71 -18.23
CA ALA A 265 2.85 7.32 -16.90
C ALA A 265 1.68 6.33 -16.97
N LEU A 266 0.69 6.57 -17.86
CA LEU A 266 -0.42 5.66 -18.12
C LEU A 266 0.08 4.30 -18.62
N LYS A 267 0.98 4.27 -19.62
CA LYS A 267 1.59 3.03 -20.11
C LYS A 267 2.29 2.24 -19.01
N LEU A 268 2.94 2.93 -18.08
CA LEU A 268 3.59 2.26 -16.95
C LEU A 268 2.56 1.65 -15.99
N ILE A 269 1.46 2.35 -15.67
CA ILE A 269 0.39 1.78 -14.84
C ILE A 269 -0.27 0.60 -15.54
N GLU A 270 -0.55 0.69 -16.84
CA GLU A 270 -1.07 -0.43 -17.63
C GLU A 270 -0.13 -1.64 -17.54
N PHE A 271 1.16 -1.44 -17.76
CA PHE A 271 2.18 -2.48 -17.62
C PHE A 271 2.19 -3.10 -16.24
N MET A 272 2.13 -2.28 -15.17
CA MET A 272 2.06 -2.75 -13.79
C MET A 272 0.78 -3.53 -13.48
N SER A 273 -0.30 -3.33 -14.24
CA SER A 273 -1.56 -4.07 -14.13
C SER A 273 -1.55 -5.43 -14.85
N GLU A 274 -0.57 -5.68 -15.73
CA GLU A 274 -0.49 -6.92 -16.51
C GLU A 274 -0.05 -8.11 -15.66
N THR A 275 -0.45 -9.31 -16.11
CA THR A 275 -0.18 -10.58 -15.40
C THR A 275 1.29 -10.74 -15.02
N LYS A 276 2.21 -10.40 -15.93
CA LYS A 276 3.65 -10.53 -15.67
C LYS A 276 4.11 -9.66 -14.51
N ALA A 277 3.73 -8.37 -14.51
CA ALA A 277 4.10 -7.45 -13.42
C ALA A 277 3.40 -7.85 -12.10
N GLN A 278 2.16 -8.29 -12.16
CA GLN A 278 1.40 -8.78 -11.00
C GLN A 278 2.03 -10.05 -10.40
N ASN A 279 2.55 -10.97 -11.23
CA ASN A 279 3.35 -12.11 -10.78
C ASN A 279 4.65 -11.66 -10.09
N MET A 280 5.31 -10.61 -10.59
CA MET A 280 6.52 -10.08 -9.95
C MET A 280 6.20 -9.49 -8.57
N TYR A 281 5.05 -8.83 -8.37
CA TYR A 281 4.60 -8.41 -7.05
C TYR A 281 4.40 -9.59 -6.10
N ALA A 282 3.81 -10.67 -6.57
CA ALA A 282 3.61 -11.87 -5.75
C ALA A 282 4.91 -12.58 -5.40
N SER A 283 5.82 -12.74 -6.35
CA SER A 283 7.05 -13.52 -6.18
C SER A 283 8.20 -12.74 -5.54
N VAL A 284 8.40 -11.47 -5.94
CA VAL A 284 9.51 -10.64 -5.44
C VAL A 284 9.11 -9.93 -4.14
N ASN A 285 7.89 -9.40 -4.07
CA ASN A 285 7.47 -8.58 -2.93
C ASN A 285 6.70 -9.36 -1.88
N MET A 286 6.26 -10.60 -2.16
CA MET A 286 5.40 -11.41 -1.29
C MET A 286 4.06 -10.70 -0.99
N GLU A 287 3.61 -9.85 -1.90
CA GLU A 287 2.32 -9.15 -1.84
C GLU A 287 1.27 -9.90 -2.67
N TYR A 288 0.00 -9.72 -2.34
CA TYR A 288 -1.07 -10.30 -3.14
C TYR A 288 -1.35 -9.43 -4.37
N PRO A 289 -1.47 -10.03 -5.56
CA PRO A 289 -1.91 -9.32 -6.76
C PRO A 289 -3.34 -8.78 -6.58
N VAL A 290 -3.65 -7.68 -7.26
CA VAL A 290 -5.03 -7.19 -7.35
C VAL A 290 -5.73 -7.69 -8.61
N LYS A 291 -4.98 -8.06 -9.65
CA LYS A 291 -5.52 -8.71 -10.86
C LYS A 291 -5.98 -10.12 -10.53
N GLN A 292 -7.19 -10.45 -10.95
CA GLN A 292 -7.74 -11.82 -10.79
C GLN A 292 -7.00 -12.82 -11.67
N GLY A 293 -6.94 -14.08 -11.22
CA GLY A 293 -6.33 -15.19 -11.96
C GLY A 293 -4.80 -15.17 -12.02
N VAL A 294 -4.14 -14.27 -11.27
CA VAL A 294 -2.68 -14.28 -11.14
C VAL A 294 -2.27 -15.27 -10.07
N GLU A 295 -1.39 -16.18 -10.42
CA GLU A 295 -0.87 -17.17 -9.49
C GLU A 295 -0.01 -16.53 -8.40
N LEU A 296 -0.23 -16.99 -7.17
CA LEU A 296 0.61 -16.62 -6.03
C LEU A 296 1.92 -17.43 -6.09
N SER A 297 2.99 -16.86 -5.53
CA SER A 297 4.17 -17.69 -5.27
C SER A 297 3.80 -18.85 -4.32
N SER A 298 4.48 -19.98 -4.43
CA SER A 298 4.24 -21.14 -3.57
C SER A 298 4.29 -20.78 -2.08
N LEU A 299 5.19 -19.88 -1.71
CA LEU A 299 5.31 -19.38 -0.35
C LEU A 299 4.08 -18.58 0.09
N VAL A 300 3.60 -17.64 -0.71
CA VAL A 300 2.40 -16.86 -0.37
C VAL A 300 1.15 -17.75 -0.36
N ALA A 301 1.05 -18.68 -1.30
CA ALA A 301 -0.04 -19.68 -1.36
C ALA A 301 -0.06 -20.59 -0.12
N SER A 302 1.10 -20.93 0.45
CA SER A 302 1.20 -21.76 1.65
C SER A 302 0.62 -21.13 2.92
N TRP A 303 0.38 -19.81 2.91
CA TRP A 303 -0.29 -19.14 4.04
C TRP A 303 -1.80 -19.34 4.06
N GLY A 304 -2.36 -19.96 3.02
CA GLY A 304 -3.78 -20.18 2.85
C GLY A 304 -4.51 -19.01 2.18
N SER A 305 -5.77 -19.22 1.89
CA SER A 305 -6.67 -18.18 1.38
C SER A 305 -7.26 -17.36 2.54
N PHE A 306 -7.70 -16.15 2.23
CA PHE A 306 -8.41 -15.30 3.20
C PHE A 306 -9.55 -14.54 2.53
N LYS A 307 -10.56 -14.25 3.32
CA LYS A 307 -11.64 -13.34 2.98
C LYS A 307 -11.19 -11.92 3.35
N GLU A 308 -11.34 -10.99 2.41
CA GLU A 308 -11.06 -9.57 2.63
C GLU A 308 -12.26 -8.86 3.26
N ASP A 309 -11.98 -7.83 4.06
CA ASP A 309 -13.00 -6.89 4.50
C ASP A 309 -13.61 -6.18 3.28
N GLY A 310 -14.93 -6.28 3.15
CA GLY A 310 -15.67 -5.74 2.01
C GLY A 310 -15.89 -4.22 2.03
N LEU A 311 -15.44 -3.51 3.08
CA LEU A 311 -15.53 -2.04 3.11
C LEU A 311 -14.62 -1.41 2.06
N ALA A 312 -15.16 -0.45 1.33
CA ALA A 312 -14.39 0.33 0.38
C ALA A 312 -13.29 1.15 1.09
N LEU A 313 -12.13 1.24 0.47
CA LEU A 313 -10.95 1.89 1.08
C LEU A 313 -11.16 3.39 1.33
N ASP A 314 -11.91 4.07 0.46
CA ASP A 314 -12.32 5.46 0.62
C ASP A 314 -13.23 5.65 1.85
N GLU A 315 -14.20 4.75 2.07
CA GLU A 315 -15.03 4.76 3.28
C GLU A 315 -14.18 4.63 4.55
N ILE A 316 -13.23 3.69 4.58
CA ILE A 316 -12.31 3.55 5.71
C ILE A 316 -11.48 4.82 5.90
N SER A 317 -11.04 5.44 4.81
CA SER A 317 -10.20 6.63 4.85
C SER A 317 -10.84 7.82 5.58
N LYS A 318 -12.15 7.99 5.47
CA LYS A 318 -12.92 9.06 6.14
C LYS A 318 -12.74 9.06 7.67
N TYR A 319 -12.50 7.91 8.26
CA TYR A 319 -12.34 7.75 9.71
C TYR A 319 -10.91 7.92 10.23
N ARG A 320 -9.93 8.15 9.34
CA ARG A 320 -8.52 8.28 9.77
C ARG A 320 -8.24 9.45 10.72
N PRO A 321 -8.81 10.66 10.54
CA PRO A 321 -8.62 11.74 11.51
C PRO A 321 -9.17 11.37 12.89
N LEU A 322 -10.34 10.72 12.95
CA LEU A 322 -10.93 10.25 14.18
C LEU A 322 -10.12 9.11 14.81
N ALA A 323 -9.60 8.18 14.00
CA ALA A 323 -8.72 7.11 14.46
C ALA A 323 -7.44 7.68 15.12
N LEU A 324 -6.83 8.71 14.53
CA LEU A 324 -5.68 9.38 15.11
C LEU A 324 -6.03 10.02 16.46
N LYS A 325 -7.18 10.71 16.54
CA LYS A 325 -7.70 11.30 17.77
C LYS A 325 -7.88 10.26 18.86
N LEU A 326 -8.53 9.12 18.56
CA LEU A 326 -8.74 8.04 19.55
C LEU A 326 -7.42 7.42 20.03
N ILE A 327 -6.46 7.20 19.14
CA ILE A 327 -5.12 6.69 19.49
C ILE A 327 -4.43 7.63 20.49
N ASP A 328 -4.56 8.96 20.28
CA ASP A 328 -4.02 9.97 21.19
C ASP A 328 -4.78 10.02 22.53
N GLU A 329 -6.11 10.01 22.51
CA GLU A 329 -6.95 10.02 23.72
C GLU A 329 -6.65 8.83 24.64
N VAL A 330 -6.55 7.62 24.08
CA VAL A 330 -6.23 6.42 24.89
C VAL A 330 -4.73 6.34 25.23
N LYS A 331 -3.93 7.28 24.73
CA LYS A 331 -2.46 7.29 24.92
C LYS A 331 -1.85 5.94 24.54
N PHE A 332 -2.21 5.44 23.34
CA PHE A 332 -1.88 4.07 22.93
C PHE A 332 -0.36 3.82 22.85
N ASP A 333 0.40 4.82 22.45
CA ASP A 333 1.86 4.73 22.25
C ASP A 333 2.69 5.08 23.52
N ILE A 334 2.02 5.30 24.67
CA ILE A 334 2.66 5.79 25.89
C ILE A 334 2.68 4.73 27.01
#